data_1f87b9a86942baa480cbfffcddff94be
#
_entry.id   1f87b9a86942baa480cbfffcddff94be
#
_cell.length_a   1.000
_cell.length_b   1.000
_cell.length_c   1.000
_cell.angle_alpha   90.00
_cell.angle_beta   90.00
_cell.angle_gamma   90.00
#
_symmetry.space_group_name_H-M   'P 1'
#
loop_
_entity.id
_entity.type
_entity.pdbx_description
1 polymer ?
#
loop_
_entity_poly.entity_id
_entity_poly.type
_entity_poly.pdbx_seq_one_letter_code
_entity_poly.pdbx_strand_id
1 'polypeptide(L)'
;MDAIQKNLLEQVAGLHEIPEGAYNIRSDGQLAGRNTTANIDIISKQDKSGIDIYIKPGTTNESVHIPVILSQSGLQELVYNDFHVGEYCDVTIIAGCGIHNCGTDTSKHDGVHTFYVGKNSKVRYIERHYGEGDGRGENIMNPETVVHLEENAYMEMETTQIKGIDSTNRITRGDLKDGATLEVREKIMTHGKQYAKTDFHVELNGKDSSTNIVSRSVAKGESHQVFLAKISGNNKCAGHSECDAIIMENAHVDATPELSANNIDASLIHEAAIGKIAGDQLIKLMTLGLTEAEAEEQIINGFLK
;
A
#
# COMPACT_ATOMS: atom_id res chain seq x y z
N MET A 1 -16.93 -19.59 1.76
CA MET A 1 -15.81 -19.26 0.85
C MET A 1 -15.29 -20.50 0.21
N ASP A 2 -15.09 -20.48 -1.09
CA ASP A 2 -14.48 -21.57 -1.87
C ASP A 2 -12.93 -21.56 -1.77
N ALA A 3 -12.26 -22.44 -2.51
CA ALA A 3 -10.80 -22.57 -2.46
C ALA A 3 -10.07 -21.33 -3.03
N ILE A 4 -10.63 -20.69 -4.07
CA ILE A 4 -10.08 -19.48 -4.69
C ILE A 4 -10.13 -18.33 -3.69
N GLN A 5 -11.29 -18.10 -3.10
CA GLN A 5 -11.52 -17.04 -2.11
C GLN A 5 -10.61 -17.20 -0.88
N LYS A 6 -10.37 -18.44 -0.43
CA LYS A 6 -9.45 -18.72 0.68
C LYS A 6 -7.99 -18.43 0.30
N ASN A 7 -7.58 -18.82 -0.92
CA ASN A 7 -6.23 -18.50 -1.41
C ASN A 7 -6.02 -16.98 -1.48
N LEU A 8 -6.97 -16.23 -2.03
CA LEU A 8 -6.89 -14.77 -2.10
C LEU A 8 -6.78 -14.14 -0.70
N LEU A 9 -7.57 -14.60 0.29
CA LEU A 9 -7.48 -14.13 1.67
C LEU A 9 -6.09 -14.34 2.28
N GLU A 10 -5.49 -15.49 2.02
CA GLU A 10 -4.14 -15.80 2.48
C GLU A 10 -3.12 -14.83 1.86
N GLN A 11 -3.21 -14.58 0.54
CA GLN A 11 -2.28 -13.71 -0.18
C GLN A 11 -2.38 -12.25 0.29
N VAL A 12 -3.59 -11.72 0.49
CA VAL A 12 -3.76 -10.29 0.79
C VAL A 12 -3.81 -9.94 2.27
N ALA A 13 -4.19 -10.88 3.12
CA ALA A 13 -4.33 -10.61 4.56
C ALA A 13 -3.58 -11.59 5.46
N GLY A 14 -2.94 -12.62 4.90
CA GLY A 14 -2.26 -13.67 5.67
C GLY A 14 -3.24 -14.52 6.51
N LEU A 15 -4.50 -14.60 6.08
CA LEU A 15 -5.55 -15.27 6.83
C LEU A 15 -5.81 -16.67 6.29
N HIS A 16 -5.46 -17.70 7.06
CA HIS A 16 -5.85 -19.09 6.79
C HIS A 16 -7.24 -19.41 7.33
N GLU A 17 -7.67 -18.68 8.37
CA GLU A 17 -8.96 -18.78 9.04
C GLU A 17 -9.52 -17.39 9.33
N ILE A 18 -10.79 -17.31 9.73
CA ILE A 18 -11.40 -16.04 10.15
C ILE A 18 -10.68 -15.54 11.42
N PRO A 19 -10.22 -14.26 11.47
CA PRO A 19 -9.52 -13.73 12.63
C PRO A 19 -10.43 -13.64 13.85
N GLU A 20 -9.87 -13.82 15.05
CA GLU A 20 -10.62 -13.70 16.32
C GLU A 20 -10.95 -12.23 16.68
N GLY A 21 -10.18 -11.26 16.17
CA GLY A 21 -10.34 -9.83 16.47
C GLY A 21 -11.43 -9.13 15.63
N ALA A 22 -11.26 -7.83 15.43
CA ALA A 22 -12.13 -7.04 14.57
C ALA A 22 -11.85 -7.33 13.10
N TYR A 23 -12.90 -7.55 12.31
CA TYR A 23 -12.75 -7.72 10.87
C TYR A 23 -13.99 -7.35 10.08
N ASN A 24 -13.81 -7.00 8.82
CA ASN A 24 -14.86 -6.85 7.82
C ASN A 24 -14.38 -7.42 6.49
N ILE A 25 -14.76 -8.64 6.19
CA ILE A 25 -14.38 -9.35 4.97
C ILE A 25 -15.45 -9.13 3.92
N ARG A 26 -15.05 -8.66 2.75
CA ARG A 26 -15.93 -8.53 1.57
C ARG A 26 -15.52 -9.56 0.51
N SER A 27 -16.51 -10.12 -0.17
CA SER A 27 -16.30 -11.04 -1.29
C SER A 27 -17.34 -10.74 -2.38
N ASP A 28 -16.88 -10.52 -3.60
CA ASP A 28 -17.72 -10.30 -4.78
C ASP A 28 -18.81 -9.22 -4.56
N GLY A 29 -18.40 -8.08 -4.01
CA GLY A 29 -19.29 -6.94 -3.74
C GLY A 29 -20.18 -7.10 -2.50
N GLN A 30 -20.12 -8.22 -1.79
CA GLN A 30 -20.99 -8.52 -0.64
C GLN A 30 -20.19 -8.60 0.66
N LEU A 31 -20.88 -8.37 1.77
CA LEU A 31 -20.34 -8.65 3.11
C LEU A 31 -20.26 -10.17 3.34
N ALA A 32 -19.05 -10.71 3.43
CA ALA A 32 -18.83 -12.12 3.72
C ALA A 32 -18.77 -12.43 5.22
N GLY A 33 -18.35 -11.45 6.02
CA GLY A 33 -18.31 -11.56 7.47
C GLY A 33 -17.84 -10.29 8.14
N ARG A 34 -18.30 -10.06 9.36
CA ARG A 34 -17.89 -8.94 10.22
C ARG A 34 -17.87 -9.35 11.67
N ASN A 35 -16.88 -8.85 12.40
CA ASN A 35 -16.81 -8.93 13.85
C ASN A 35 -16.25 -7.63 14.42
N THR A 36 -16.71 -7.27 15.61
CA THR A 36 -16.24 -6.12 16.39
C THR A 36 -15.68 -6.61 17.72
N THR A 37 -14.92 -5.76 18.41
CA THR A 37 -14.41 -6.03 19.75
C THR A 37 -15.02 -5.04 20.75
N ALA A 38 -14.64 -5.15 22.02
CA ALA A 38 -15.02 -4.15 23.01
C ALA A 38 -14.46 -2.74 22.70
N ASN A 39 -13.35 -2.68 21.97
CA ASN A 39 -12.62 -1.45 21.67
C ASN A 39 -12.70 -1.00 20.21
N ILE A 40 -13.07 -1.88 19.28
CA ILE A 40 -13.15 -1.60 17.85
C ILE A 40 -14.56 -1.88 17.33
N ASP A 41 -15.23 -0.83 16.86
CA ASP A 41 -16.55 -0.93 16.22
C ASP A 41 -16.43 -0.72 14.70
N ILE A 42 -17.29 -1.40 13.92
CA ILE A 42 -17.31 -1.34 12.46
C ILE A 42 -18.76 -1.14 12.00
N ILE A 43 -19.03 0.01 11.41
CA ILE A 43 -20.37 0.44 11.01
C ILE A 43 -20.41 0.60 9.49
N SER A 44 -21.44 0.07 8.83
CA SER A 44 -21.64 0.31 7.40
C SER A 44 -22.08 1.75 7.17
N LYS A 45 -21.47 2.42 6.18
CA LYS A 45 -21.91 3.75 5.74
C LYS A 45 -23.33 3.68 5.19
N GLN A 46 -24.10 4.76 5.37
CA GLN A 46 -25.48 4.85 4.93
C GLN A 46 -25.64 5.54 3.57
N ASP A 47 -24.67 6.35 3.18
CA ASP A 47 -24.69 7.23 2.00
C ASP A 47 -23.94 6.66 0.79
N LYS A 48 -23.00 5.72 1.03
CA LYS A 48 -22.14 5.13 0.02
C LYS A 48 -21.64 3.75 0.44
N SER A 49 -21.07 2.99 -0.49
CA SER A 49 -20.46 1.69 -0.17
C SER A 49 -19.22 1.90 0.69
N GLY A 50 -19.11 1.18 1.81
CA GLY A 50 -17.97 1.26 2.71
C GLY A 50 -18.34 1.16 4.18
N ILE A 51 -17.36 1.47 5.02
CA ILE A 51 -17.48 1.33 6.48
C ILE A 51 -16.79 2.49 7.20
N ASP A 52 -17.28 2.77 8.40
CA ASP A 52 -16.63 3.57 9.42
C ASP A 52 -16.09 2.63 10.49
N ILE A 53 -14.82 2.77 10.83
CA ILE A 53 -14.13 1.95 11.84
C ILE A 53 -13.74 2.88 12.99
N TYR A 54 -14.30 2.64 14.16
CA TYR A 54 -14.03 3.44 15.36
C TYR A 54 -13.18 2.64 16.33
N ILE A 55 -11.98 3.14 16.63
CA ILE A 55 -11.05 2.56 17.60
C ILE A 55 -11.02 3.47 18.82
N LYS A 56 -11.43 2.95 19.97
CA LYS A 56 -11.55 3.73 21.22
C LYS A 56 -10.18 4.22 21.69
N PRO A 57 -10.11 5.41 22.34
CA PRO A 57 -8.88 5.88 22.95
C PRO A 57 -8.25 4.85 23.90
N GLY A 58 -6.92 4.74 23.86
CA GLY A 58 -6.15 3.81 24.70
C GLY A 58 -6.19 2.34 24.25
N THR A 59 -6.74 2.03 23.09
CA THR A 59 -6.71 0.66 22.54
C THR A 59 -5.29 0.28 22.13
N THR A 60 -4.78 -0.83 22.66
CA THR A 60 -3.43 -1.32 22.37
C THR A 60 -3.41 -2.81 22.08
N ASN A 61 -2.47 -3.25 21.22
CA ASN A 61 -2.29 -4.66 20.84
C ASN A 61 -3.52 -5.32 20.21
N GLU A 62 -4.37 -4.52 19.57
CA GLU A 62 -5.48 -5.03 18.76
C GLU A 62 -5.24 -4.78 17.27
N SER A 63 -5.90 -5.58 16.45
CA SER A 63 -5.86 -5.44 14.99
C SER A 63 -7.25 -5.44 14.39
N VAL A 64 -7.37 -4.82 13.20
CA VAL A 64 -8.56 -4.91 12.38
C VAL A 64 -8.19 -5.38 10.97
N HIS A 65 -8.92 -6.34 10.43
CA HIS A 65 -8.71 -6.88 9.09
C HIS A 65 -9.85 -6.49 8.16
N ILE A 66 -9.53 -5.89 7.01
CA ILE A 66 -10.54 -5.46 6.03
C ILE A 66 -10.21 -5.93 4.60
N PRO A 67 -9.99 -7.23 4.37
CA PRO A 67 -9.70 -7.73 3.04
C PRO A 67 -10.93 -7.69 2.13
N VAL A 68 -10.67 -7.48 0.85
CA VAL A 68 -11.66 -7.54 -0.25
C VAL A 68 -11.22 -8.60 -1.25
N ILE A 69 -12.17 -9.42 -1.70
CA ILE A 69 -11.93 -10.49 -2.67
C ILE A 69 -12.90 -10.33 -3.83
N LEU A 70 -12.38 -10.30 -5.04
CA LEU A 70 -13.14 -10.40 -6.28
C LEU A 70 -12.79 -11.72 -6.97
N SER A 71 -13.70 -12.69 -6.92
CA SER A 71 -13.49 -14.02 -7.51
C SER A 71 -14.25 -14.22 -8.82
N GLN A 72 -15.07 -13.24 -9.23
CA GLN A 72 -15.84 -13.27 -10.46
C GLN A 72 -15.33 -12.21 -11.44
N SER A 73 -15.21 -12.59 -12.73
CA SER A 73 -14.83 -11.67 -13.79
C SER A 73 -15.86 -10.55 -14.00
N GLY A 74 -15.40 -9.34 -14.33
CA GLY A 74 -16.24 -8.20 -14.65
C GLY A 74 -16.80 -7.44 -13.46
N LEU A 75 -16.45 -7.81 -12.23
CA LEU A 75 -16.86 -7.06 -11.05
C LEU A 75 -16.09 -5.74 -10.94
N GLN A 76 -16.84 -4.67 -10.69
CA GLN A 76 -16.28 -3.35 -10.41
C GLN A 76 -16.82 -2.83 -9.08
N GLU A 77 -15.93 -2.51 -8.15
CA GLU A 77 -16.26 -2.08 -6.82
C GLU A 77 -15.50 -0.80 -6.45
N LEU A 78 -16.21 0.15 -5.85
CA LEU A 78 -15.65 1.33 -5.21
C LEU A 78 -16.14 1.36 -3.76
N VAL A 79 -15.20 1.39 -2.80
CA VAL A 79 -15.52 1.41 -1.36
C VAL A 79 -14.79 2.54 -0.64
N TYR A 80 -15.45 3.08 0.38
CA TYR A 80 -14.93 4.15 1.23
C TYR A 80 -14.82 3.67 2.67
N ASN A 81 -13.62 3.61 3.21
CA ASN A 81 -13.38 3.15 4.57
C ASN A 81 -12.71 4.26 5.37
N ASP A 82 -13.40 4.76 6.40
CA ASP A 82 -12.86 5.80 7.27
C ASP A 82 -12.47 5.18 8.62
N PHE A 83 -11.21 5.41 9.03
CA PHE A 83 -10.65 4.90 10.27
C PHE A 83 -10.53 6.04 11.28
N HIS A 84 -11.32 5.98 12.33
CA HIS A 84 -11.30 6.93 13.44
C HIS A 84 -10.53 6.32 14.61
N VAL A 85 -9.23 6.59 14.67
CA VAL A 85 -8.35 6.08 15.73
C VAL A 85 -8.31 7.09 16.87
N GLY A 86 -8.74 6.69 18.05
CA GLY A 86 -8.69 7.51 19.26
C GLY A 86 -7.27 7.89 19.68
N GLU A 87 -7.15 8.69 20.72
CA GLU A 87 -5.85 9.06 21.29
C GLU A 87 -5.19 7.91 22.04
N TYR A 88 -3.86 7.89 22.10
CA TYR A 88 -3.05 6.89 22.84
C TYR A 88 -3.31 5.43 22.42
N CYS A 89 -3.59 5.21 21.16
CA CYS A 89 -3.75 3.87 20.59
C CYS A 89 -2.41 3.29 20.06
N ASP A 90 -2.29 1.96 20.05
CA ASP A 90 -1.24 1.21 19.35
C ASP A 90 -1.89 0.01 18.67
N VAL A 91 -2.18 0.14 17.37
CA VAL A 91 -3.03 -0.80 16.64
C VAL A 91 -2.47 -1.13 15.25
N THR A 92 -2.81 -2.32 14.77
CA THR A 92 -2.48 -2.76 13.41
C THR A 92 -3.74 -2.87 12.55
N ILE A 93 -3.70 -2.29 11.36
CA ILE A 93 -4.78 -2.36 10.38
C ILE A 93 -4.26 -3.11 9.16
N ILE A 94 -4.92 -4.21 8.80
CA ILE A 94 -4.53 -5.06 7.68
C ILE A 94 -5.63 -4.97 6.63
N ALA A 95 -5.28 -4.39 5.50
CA ALA A 95 -6.12 -4.27 4.33
C ALA A 95 -5.54 -5.07 3.17
N GLY A 96 -6.29 -5.20 2.12
CA GLY A 96 -5.79 -5.75 0.87
C GLY A 96 -6.92 -6.16 -0.04
N CYS A 97 -6.61 -6.22 -1.33
CA CYS A 97 -7.53 -6.67 -2.34
C CYS A 97 -6.92 -7.77 -3.19
N GLY A 98 -7.68 -8.87 -3.34
CA GLY A 98 -7.34 -9.98 -4.24
C GLY A 98 -8.34 -10.07 -5.40
N ILE A 99 -7.85 -10.14 -6.63
CA ILE A 99 -8.65 -10.34 -7.82
C ILE A 99 -8.28 -11.67 -8.47
N HIS A 100 -9.28 -12.53 -8.70
CA HIS A 100 -9.16 -13.71 -9.55
C HIS A 100 -10.03 -13.51 -10.79
N ASN A 101 -9.40 -13.40 -11.96
CA ASN A 101 -10.10 -13.12 -13.21
C ASN A 101 -9.80 -14.20 -14.26
N CYS A 102 -10.73 -15.09 -14.48
CA CYS A 102 -10.68 -16.12 -15.55
C CYS A 102 -11.55 -15.79 -16.77
N GLY A 103 -12.13 -14.59 -16.83
CA GLY A 103 -13.02 -14.17 -17.90
C GLY A 103 -12.38 -13.19 -18.88
N THR A 104 -13.23 -12.52 -19.65
CA THR A 104 -12.85 -11.53 -20.66
C THR A 104 -13.10 -10.09 -20.21
N ASP A 105 -13.87 -9.91 -19.16
CA ASP A 105 -14.29 -8.59 -18.68
C ASP A 105 -13.32 -8.07 -17.62
N THR A 106 -13.13 -6.76 -17.60
CA THR A 106 -12.25 -6.08 -16.64
C THR A 106 -12.82 -6.17 -15.22
N SER A 107 -12.03 -6.69 -14.30
CA SER A 107 -12.30 -6.66 -12.85
C SER A 107 -11.58 -5.49 -12.20
N LYS A 108 -12.29 -4.71 -11.39
CA LYS A 108 -11.75 -3.49 -10.81
C LYS A 108 -12.14 -3.32 -9.34
N HIS A 109 -11.16 -2.94 -8.51
CA HIS A 109 -11.41 -2.51 -7.15
C HIS A 109 -10.73 -1.16 -6.87
N ASP A 110 -11.54 -0.18 -6.48
CA ASP A 110 -11.06 1.11 -6.01
C ASP A 110 -11.41 1.24 -4.51
N GLY A 111 -10.38 1.29 -3.67
CA GLY A 111 -10.53 1.52 -2.24
C GLY A 111 -10.11 2.94 -1.87
N VAL A 112 -10.99 3.70 -1.24
CA VAL A 112 -10.66 5.02 -0.65
C VAL A 112 -10.60 4.85 0.85
N HIS A 113 -9.41 5.00 1.44
CA HIS A 113 -9.14 4.81 2.85
C HIS A 113 -8.76 6.15 3.49
N THR A 114 -9.54 6.63 4.45
CA THR A 114 -9.21 7.85 5.19
C THR A 114 -8.89 7.53 6.64
N PHE A 115 -7.71 7.93 7.09
CA PHE A 115 -7.25 7.75 8.47
C PHE A 115 -7.29 9.05 9.23
N TYR A 116 -8.02 9.08 10.32
CA TYR A 116 -7.99 10.13 11.34
C TYR A 116 -7.31 9.55 12.58
N VAL A 117 -6.03 9.86 12.77
CA VAL A 117 -5.23 9.29 13.86
C VAL A 117 -5.09 10.28 14.98
N GLY A 118 -5.65 9.97 16.14
CA GLY A 118 -5.65 10.80 17.33
C GLY A 118 -4.26 10.99 17.94
N LYS A 119 -4.14 11.97 18.84
CA LYS A 119 -2.88 12.36 19.47
C LYS A 119 -2.16 11.20 20.16
N ASN A 120 -0.85 11.18 20.05
CA ASN A 120 0.04 10.19 20.70
C ASN A 120 -0.32 8.74 20.34
N SER A 121 -0.95 8.50 19.20
CA SER A 121 -1.32 7.16 18.74
C SER A 121 -0.33 6.63 17.72
N LYS A 122 -0.20 5.30 17.70
CA LYS A 122 0.61 4.57 16.75
C LYS A 122 -0.25 3.63 15.92
N VAL A 123 -0.17 3.76 14.59
CA VAL A 123 -0.88 2.90 13.63
C VAL A 123 0.11 2.22 12.72
N ARG A 124 0.02 0.91 12.60
CA ARG A 124 0.67 0.16 11.54
C ARG A 124 -0.38 -0.27 10.53
N TYR A 125 -0.26 0.24 9.29
CA TYR A 125 -1.13 -0.09 8.18
C TYR A 125 -0.41 -0.98 7.18
N ILE A 126 -0.97 -2.16 6.91
CA ILE A 126 -0.43 -3.13 5.96
C ILE A 126 -1.44 -3.33 4.86
N GLU A 127 -1.06 -3.04 3.61
CA GLU A 127 -1.92 -3.22 2.45
C GLU A 127 -1.24 -4.11 1.41
N ARG A 128 -1.96 -5.13 0.93
CA ARG A 128 -1.45 -6.02 -0.11
C ARG A 128 -2.44 -6.12 -1.25
N HIS A 129 -1.92 -5.97 -2.47
CA HIS A 129 -2.66 -6.16 -3.71
C HIS A 129 -2.13 -7.37 -4.46
N TYR A 130 -3.04 -8.23 -4.86
CA TYR A 130 -2.71 -9.48 -5.53
C TYR A 130 -3.72 -9.78 -6.63
N GLY A 131 -3.25 -10.17 -7.81
CA GLY A 131 -4.08 -10.62 -8.92
C GLY A 131 -3.66 -11.99 -9.41
N GLU A 132 -4.62 -12.77 -9.86
CA GLU A 132 -4.41 -14.06 -10.52
C GLU A 132 -5.53 -14.36 -11.52
N GLY A 133 -5.39 -15.48 -12.22
CA GLY A 133 -6.32 -15.96 -13.23
C GLY A 133 -5.67 -16.02 -14.61
N ASP A 134 -6.27 -16.79 -15.49
CA ASP A 134 -5.82 -17.02 -16.87
C ASP A 134 -6.75 -16.36 -17.90
N GLY A 135 -7.64 -15.48 -17.43
CA GLY A 135 -8.54 -14.70 -18.27
C GLY A 135 -7.82 -13.67 -19.13
N ARG A 136 -8.59 -13.03 -20.02
CA ARG A 136 -8.13 -11.92 -20.89
C ARG A 136 -8.57 -10.55 -20.40
N GLY A 137 -9.45 -10.52 -19.40
CA GLY A 137 -9.90 -9.30 -18.76
C GLY A 137 -8.82 -8.74 -17.85
N GLU A 138 -8.71 -7.42 -17.77
CA GLU A 138 -7.73 -6.74 -16.95
C GLU A 138 -8.10 -6.77 -15.46
N ASN A 139 -7.08 -6.82 -14.62
CA ASN A 139 -7.18 -6.62 -13.18
C ASN A 139 -6.73 -5.19 -12.85
N ILE A 140 -7.64 -4.34 -12.39
CA ILE A 140 -7.36 -2.93 -12.10
C ILE A 140 -7.57 -2.64 -10.62
N MET A 141 -6.61 -1.94 -10.00
CA MET A 141 -6.71 -1.46 -8.62
C MET A 141 -6.21 -0.03 -8.51
N ASN A 142 -7.09 0.91 -8.12
CA ASN A 142 -6.71 2.31 -7.90
C ASN A 142 -7.01 2.71 -6.45
N PRO A 143 -6.13 2.38 -5.50
CA PRO A 143 -6.31 2.76 -4.11
C PRO A 143 -6.01 4.25 -3.90
N GLU A 144 -6.83 4.90 -3.08
CA GLU A 144 -6.56 6.22 -2.55
C GLU A 144 -6.48 6.15 -1.02
N THR A 145 -5.41 6.69 -0.45
CA THR A 145 -5.22 6.74 1.00
C THR A 145 -5.03 8.18 1.43
N VAL A 146 -5.85 8.64 2.38
CA VAL A 146 -5.77 9.98 2.98
C VAL A 146 -5.45 9.82 4.46
N VAL A 147 -4.41 10.51 4.93
CA VAL A 147 -3.91 10.38 6.30
C VAL A 147 -3.89 11.73 6.99
N HIS A 148 -4.63 11.83 8.10
CA HIS A 148 -4.60 12.99 9.01
C HIS A 148 -3.97 12.55 10.32
N LEU A 149 -2.75 13.03 10.61
CA LEU A 149 -2.05 12.72 11.85
C LEU A 149 -2.10 13.91 12.80
N GLU A 150 -2.72 13.70 13.97
CA GLU A 150 -2.75 14.67 15.05
C GLU A 150 -1.40 14.74 15.79
N GLU A 151 -1.28 15.61 16.77
CA GLU A 151 -0.06 15.88 17.54
C GLU A 151 0.60 14.60 18.06
N ASN A 152 1.89 14.40 17.73
CA ASN A 152 2.71 13.23 18.08
C ASN A 152 2.15 11.88 17.59
N ALA A 153 1.22 11.87 16.64
CA ALA A 153 0.76 10.62 16.05
C ALA A 153 1.84 10.03 15.12
N TYR A 154 1.92 8.70 15.11
CA TYR A 154 2.83 7.94 14.25
C TYR A 154 2.04 6.97 13.38
N MET A 155 2.32 6.97 12.09
CA MET A 155 1.76 5.97 11.18
C MET A 155 2.85 5.36 10.30
N GLU A 156 2.94 4.05 10.31
CA GLU A 156 3.73 3.25 9.38
C GLU A 156 2.80 2.61 8.36
N MET A 157 3.08 2.82 7.07
CA MET A 157 2.35 2.22 5.94
C MET A 157 3.28 1.27 5.19
N GLU A 158 2.89 -0.01 5.10
CA GLU A 158 3.52 -0.99 4.21
C GLU A 158 2.56 -1.33 3.09
N THR A 159 2.91 -0.99 1.85
CA THR A 159 2.10 -1.31 0.68
C THR A 159 2.86 -2.25 -0.26
N THR A 160 2.20 -3.32 -0.71
CA THR A 160 2.84 -4.34 -1.54
C THR A 160 1.94 -4.72 -2.72
N GLN A 161 2.49 -4.62 -3.95
CA GLN A 161 1.84 -5.06 -5.18
C GLN A 161 2.87 -5.75 -6.07
N ILE A 162 2.89 -7.07 -6.05
CA ILE A 162 3.96 -7.85 -6.70
C ILE A 162 3.47 -8.66 -7.89
N LYS A 163 2.17 -9.02 -7.96
CA LYS A 163 1.69 -9.95 -8.98
C LYS A 163 0.27 -9.64 -9.46
N GLY A 164 0.07 -9.77 -10.76
CA GLY A 164 -1.24 -9.97 -11.41
C GLY A 164 -2.15 -8.75 -11.47
N ILE A 165 -1.64 -7.55 -11.24
CA ILE A 165 -2.38 -6.30 -11.43
C ILE A 165 -1.91 -5.65 -12.73
N ASP A 166 -2.82 -5.47 -13.70
CA ASP A 166 -2.49 -4.96 -15.02
C ASP A 166 -2.35 -3.44 -15.03
N SER A 167 -3.17 -2.75 -14.24
CA SER A 167 -3.10 -1.30 -14.09
C SER A 167 -3.40 -0.85 -12.68
N THR A 168 -2.56 0.05 -12.15
CA THR A 168 -2.81 0.70 -10.87
C THR A 168 -2.48 2.19 -10.94
N ASN A 169 -3.31 3.01 -10.28
CA ASN A 169 -3.04 4.40 -9.99
C ASN A 169 -3.27 4.62 -8.48
N ARG A 170 -2.18 4.53 -7.70
CA ARG A 170 -2.19 4.70 -6.24
C ARG A 170 -1.99 6.17 -5.90
N ILE A 171 -2.84 6.71 -5.04
CA ILE A 171 -2.73 8.08 -4.52
C ILE A 171 -2.63 8.02 -3.00
N THR A 172 -1.63 8.70 -2.43
CA THR A 172 -1.47 8.83 -0.97
C THR A 172 -1.31 10.30 -0.60
N ARG A 173 -2.17 10.80 0.29
CA ARG A 173 -2.14 12.17 0.80
C ARG A 173 -1.94 12.16 2.30
N GLY A 174 -1.03 12.99 2.81
CA GLY A 174 -0.76 13.13 4.24
C GLY A 174 -0.84 14.59 4.70
N ASP A 175 -1.52 14.84 5.83
CA ASP A 175 -1.50 16.11 6.56
C ASP A 175 -1.02 15.85 7.99
N LEU A 176 0.16 16.37 8.35
CA LEU A 176 0.86 16.07 9.59
C LEU A 176 0.91 17.28 10.50
N LYS A 177 0.40 17.12 11.73
CA LYS A 177 0.44 18.12 12.81
C LYS A 177 1.75 18.05 13.60
N ASP A 178 1.87 18.80 14.69
CA ASP A 178 3.08 18.94 15.49
C ASP A 178 3.59 17.57 15.97
N GLY A 179 4.87 17.30 15.73
CA GLY A 179 5.53 16.05 16.13
C GLY A 179 5.03 14.78 15.42
N ALA A 180 4.08 14.90 14.49
CA ALA A 180 3.54 13.72 13.79
C ALA A 180 4.54 13.14 12.78
N THR A 181 4.52 11.82 12.63
CA THR A 181 5.43 11.10 11.73
C THR A 181 4.66 10.12 10.83
N LEU A 182 4.93 10.20 9.52
CA LEU A 182 4.43 9.26 8.53
C LEU A 182 5.60 8.54 7.86
N GLU A 183 5.68 7.22 8.04
CA GLU A 183 6.61 6.36 7.31
C GLU A 183 5.88 5.53 6.28
N VAL A 184 6.36 5.53 5.03
CA VAL A 184 5.78 4.73 3.94
C VAL A 184 6.85 3.84 3.34
N ARG A 185 6.55 2.54 3.25
CA ARG A 185 7.35 1.54 2.55
C ARG A 185 6.50 0.90 1.47
N GLU A 186 6.85 1.18 0.24
CA GLU A 186 6.15 0.65 -0.92
C GLU A 186 7.02 -0.38 -1.63
N LYS A 187 6.39 -1.49 -2.07
CA LYS A 187 7.00 -2.53 -2.89
C LYS A 187 6.13 -2.81 -4.10
N ILE A 188 6.66 -2.51 -5.29
CA ILE A 188 5.94 -2.73 -6.55
C ILE A 188 6.77 -3.60 -7.49
N MET A 189 6.12 -4.58 -8.10
CA MET A 189 6.68 -5.32 -9.23
C MET A 189 5.67 -5.33 -10.38
N THR A 190 6.16 -4.98 -11.57
CA THR A 190 5.37 -5.03 -12.81
C THR A 190 6.09 -5.87 -13.86
N HIS A 191 5.32 -6.52 -14.71
CA HIS A 191 5.85 -7.33 -15.81
C HIS A 191 4.95 -7.26 -17.04
N GLY A 192 5.41 -7.78 -18.18
CA GLY A 192 4.65 -7.74 -19.44
C GLY A 192 4.35 -6.30 -19.84
N LYS A 193 3.09 -5.93 -19.96
CA LYS A 193 2.63 -4.58 -20.33
C LYS A 193 1.92 -3.86 -19.18
N GLN A 194 2.14 -4.30 -17.96
CA GLN A 194 1.51 -3.71 -16.77
C GLN A 194 1.93 -2.26 -16.57
N TYR A 195 1.00 -1.49 -16.01
CA TYR A 195 1.21 -0.09 -15.66
C TYR A 195 1.00 0.13 -14.18
N ALA A 196 1.93 0.82 -13.52
CA ALA A 196 1.79 1.23 -12.13
C ALA A 196 2.19 2.70 -11.96
N LYS A 197 1.27 3.50 -11.43
CA LYS A 197 1.54 4.88 -11.03
C LYS A 197 1.31 5.02 -9.53
N THR A 198 2.30 5.61 -8.86
CA THR A 198 2.20 6.00 -7.45
C THR A 198 2.38 7.51 -7.34
N ASP A 199 1.50 8.16 -6.56
CA ASP A 199 1.48 9.60 -6.37
C ASP A 199 1.35 9.93 -4.86
N PHE A 200 2.47 10.31 -4.25
CA PHE A 200 2.53 10.74 -2.85
C PHE A 200 2.47 12.25 -2.75
N HIS A 201 1.64 12.77 -1.87
CA HIS A 201 1.57 14.18 -1.55
C HIS A 201 1.45 14.35 -0.03
N VAL A 202 2.52 14.83 0.62
CA VAL A 202 2.60 14.99 2.07
C VAL A 202 2.85 16.45 2.45
N GLU A 203 1.98 16.98 3.29
CA GLU A 203 2.05 18.32 3.87
C GLU A 203 2.56 18.24 5.33
N LEU A 204 3.75 18.75 5.56
CA LEU A 204 4.37 18.84 6.88
C LEU A 204 4.02 20.21 7.51
N ASN A 205 2.79 20.28 8.06
CA ASN A 205 2.22 21.51 8.60
C ASN A 205 2.62 21.78 10.05
N GLY A 206 2.86 20.73 10.81
CA GLY A 206 3.22 20.82 12.22
C GLY A 206 4.70 21.05 12.46
N LYS A 207 5.01 21.68 13.59
CA LYS A 207 6.38 21.81 14.06
C LYS A 207 6.95 20.45 14.45
N ASP A 208 8.21 20.18 14.06
CA ASP A 208 8.92 18.92 14.28
C ASP A 208 8.18 17.69 13.68
N SER A 209 7.28 17.90 12.69
CA SER A 209 6.68 16.83 11.91
C SER A 209 7.70 16.19 10.95
N SER A 210 7.49 14.92 10.60
CA SER A 210 8.40 14.23 9.71
C SER A 210 7.72 13.21 8.80
N THR A 211 8.32 12.97 7.61
CA THR A 211 7.91 11.88 6.72
C THR A 211 9.12 11.21 6.09
N ASN A 212 9.02 9.89 5.92
CA ASN A 212 9.97 9.10 5.18
C ASN A 212 9.21 8.18 4.21
N ILE A 213 9.39 8.39 2.91
CA ILE A 213 8.74 7.63 1.85
C ILE A 213 9.81 6.84 1.10
N VAL A 214 9.75 5.52 1.17
CA VAL A 214 10.66 4.61 0.46
C VAL A 214 9.86 3.74 -0.49
N SER A 215 10.11 3.89 -1.80
CA SER A 215 9.54 3.03 -2.83
C SER A 215 10.63 2.18 -3.46
N ARG A 216 10.49 0.86 -3.36
CA ARG A 216 11.33 -0.13 -4.04
C ARG A 216 10.54 -0.84 -5.11
N SER A 217 11.03 -0.79 -6.34
CA SER A 217 10.27 -1.34 -7.45
C SER A 217 11.12 -2.14 -8.43
N VAL A 218 10.46 -3.11 -9.09
CA VAL A 218 11.06 -3.88 -10.18
C VAL A 218 10.12 -3.81 -11.38
N ALA A 219 10.62 -3.31 -12.49
CA ALA A 219 9.91 -3.26 -13.75
C ALA A 219 10.54 -4.21 -14.76
N LYS A 220 9.73 -5.12 -15.34
CA LYS A 220 10.17 -6.17 -16.26
C LYS A 220 9.29 -6.24 -17.51
N GLY A 221 9.83 -6.73 -18.61
CA GLY A 221 9.11 -6.87 -19.88
C GLY A 221 9.00 -5.54 -20.62
N GLU A 222 7.78 -5.14 -20.95
CA GLU A 222 7.42 -3.84 -21.55
C GLU A 222 6.61 -3.00 -20.54
N SER A 223 6.70 -3.29 -19.24
CA SER A 223 5.93 -2.61 -18.22
C SER A 223 6.41 -1.19 -17.97
N HIS A 224 5.52 -0.35 -17.47
CA HIS A 224 5.81 1.05 -17.20
C HIS A 224 5.41 1.41 -15.77
N GLN A 225 6.34 2.04 -15.03
CA GLN A 225 6.09 2.55 -13.68
C GLN A 225 6.32 4.07 -13.65
N VAL A 226 5.49 4.77 -12.90
CA VAL A 226 5.60 6.21 -12.63
C VAL A 226 5.55 6.46 -11.14
N PHE A 227 6.62 7.03 -10.60
CA PHE A 227 6.70 7.45 -9.20
C PHE A 227 6.67 8.97 -9.11
N LEU A 228 5.68 9.51 -8.43
CA LEU A 228 5.57 10.93 -8.11
C LEU A 228 5.59 11.08 -6.58
N ALA A 229 6.43 11.99 -6.07
CA ALA A 229 6.48 12.29 -4.64
C ALA A 229 6.59 13.79 -4.43
N LYS A 230 5.57 14.39 -3.82
CA LYS A 230 5.55 15.77 -3.41
C LYS A 230 5.58 15.88 -1.90
N ILE A 231 6.56 16.61 -1.36
CA ILE A 231 6.66 16.91 0.06
C ILE A 231 6.73 18.41 0.24
N SER A 232 5.79 18.98 0.99
CA SER A 232 5.73 20.39 1.35
C SER A 232 6.10 20.58 2.82
N GLY A 233 7.23 21.22 3.10
CA GLY A 233 7.69 21.57 4.45
C GLY A 233 7.20 22.97 4.83
N ASN A 234 6.08 23.05 5.56
CA ASN A 234 5.41 24.31 5.91
C ASN A 234 5.84 24.86 7.28
N ASN A 235 6.62 24.09 8.04
CA ASN A 235 7.12 24.43 9.37
C ASN A 235 8.55 23.92 9.55
N LYS A 236 9.12 24.02 10.76
CA LYS A 236 10.32 23.28 11.14
C LYS A 236 10.01 21.78 11.09
N CYS A 237 10.49 21.09 10.07
CA CYS A 237 10.12 19.72 9.77
C CYS A 237 11.23 18.97 9.01
N ALA A 238 11.08 17.67 8.87
CA ALA A 238 12.00 16.83 8.10
C ALA A 238 11.22 15.94 7.12
N GLY A 239 11.61 15.94 5.84
CA GLY A 239 11.00 15.09 4.82
C GLY A 239 12.07 14.38 3.99
N HIS A 240 11.88 13.08 3.77
CA HIS A 240 12.73 12.29 2.91
C HIS A 240 11.87 11.46 1.95
N SER A 241 12.25 11.39 0.69
CA SER A 241 11.70 10.41 -0.26
C SER A 241 12.81 9.70 -1.00
N GLU A 242 12.70 8.39 -1.13
CA GLU A 242 13.62 7.49 -1.82
C GLU A 242 12.86 6.69 -2.86
N CYS A 243 13.38 6.64 -4.10
CA CYS A 243 12.84 5.83 -5.17
C CYS A 243 13.93 4.97 -5.77
N ASP A 244 13.97 3.70 -5.40
CA ASP A 244 14.89 2.72 -5.95
C ASP A 244 14.17 1.78 -6.90
N ALA A 245 14.67 1.63 -8.12
CA ALA A 245 14.06 0.78 -9.13
C ALA A 245 15.08 -0.08 -9.88
N ILE A 246 14.76 -1.36 -10.04
CA ILE A 246 15.44 -2.27 -10.96
C ILE A 246 14.64 -2.34 -12.27
N ILE A 247 15.31 -2.01 -13.38
CA ILE A 247 14.73 -2.12 -14.73
C ILE A 247 15.33 -3.33 -15.42
N MET A 248 14.45 -4.14 -16.00
CA MET A 248 14.83 -5.35 -16.76
C MET A 248 14.14 -5.33 -18.13
N GLU A 249 14.82 -5.88 -19.14
CA GLU A 249 14.34 -6.01 -20.51
C GLU A 249 14.02 -4.63 -21.14
N ASN A 250 12.78 -4.37 -21.58
CA ASN A 250 12.34 -3.13 -22.22
C ASN A 250 11.41 -2.31 -21.31
N ALA A 251 11.43 -2.56 -20.02
CA ALA A 251 10.58 -1.84 -19.06
C ALA A 251 11.03 -0.39 -18.91
N HIS A 252 10.14 0.45 -18.43
CA HIS A 252 10.34 1.87 -18.23
C HIS A 252 9.93 2.31 -16.84
N VAL A 253 10.74 3.21 -16.22
CA VAL A 253 10.46 3.79 -14.89
C VAL A 253 10.73 5.28 -14.94
N ASP A 254 9.72 6.07 -14.60
CA ASP A 254 9.81 7.52 -14.40
C ASP A 254 9.73 7.86 -12.91
N ALA A 255 10.63 8.70 -12.42
CA ALA A 255 10.57 9.25 -11.07
C ALA A 255 10.58 10.78 -11.11
N THR A 256 9.59 11.42 -10.50
CA THR A 256 9.47 12.87 -10.44
C THR A 256 9.25 13.33 -9.00
N PRO A 257 10.31 13.74 -8.29
CA PRO A 257 10.19 14.33 -6.97
C PRO A 257 9.86 15.82 -7.05
N GLU A 258 9.06 16.31 -6.11
CA GLU A 258 8.79 17.73 -5.89
C GLU A 258 8.98 18.06 -4.39
N LEU A 259 9.96 18.88 -4.07
CA LEU A 259 10.22 19.33 -2.70
C LEU A 259 9.97 20.83 -2.58
N SER A 260 9.08 21.23 -1.67
CA SER A 260 8.74 22.62 -1.42
C SER A 260 9.07 22.99 0.03
N ALA A 261 10.22 23.62 0.28
CA ALA A 261 10.60 24.11 1.60
C ALA A 261 10.02 25.54 1.79
N ASN A 262 8.87 25.63 2.44
CA ASN A 262 8.15 26.88 2.70
C ASN A 262 8.56 27.52 4.04
N ASN A 263 9.42 26.89 4.81
CA ASN A 263 9.97 27.36 6.07
C ASN A 263 11.50 27.22 6.06
N ILE A 264 12.22 28.18 6.65
CA ILE A 264 13.69 28.17 6.67
C ILE A 264 14.28 26.98 7.44
N ASP A 265 13.53 26.45 8.41
CA ASP A 265 13.92 25.29 9.22
C ASP A 265 13.39 23.95 8.64
N ALA A 266 12.80 23.95 7.44
CA ALA A 266 12.40 22.72 6.76
C ALA A 266 13.62 22.05 6.13
N SER A 267 13.82 20.75 6.42
CA SER A 267 14.87 19.91 5.84
C SER A 267 14.25 18.84 4.96
N LEU A 268 14.34 18.98 3.64
CA LEU A 268 13.75 18.05 2.68
C LEU A 268 14.83 17.45 1.79
N ILE A 269 14.80 16.12 1.65
CA ILE A 269 15.78 15.35 0.87
C ILE A 269 15.05 14.41 -0.08
N HIS A 270 15.57 14.26 -1.28
CA HIS A 270 15.18 13.21 -2.22
C HIS A 270 16.39 12.44 -2.70
N GLU A 271 16.23 11.09 -2.79
CA GLU A 271 17.22 10.19 -3.36
C GLU A 271 16.56 9.25 -4.39
N ALA A 272 17.28 8.90 -5.45
CA ALA A 272 16.76 7.94 -6.43
C ALA A 272 17.91 7.13 -7.03
N ALA A 273 17.71 5.82 -7.13
CA ALA A 273 18.59 4.91 -7.84
C ALA A 273 17.77 4.05 -8.81
N ILE A 274 17.86 4.35 -10.10
CA ILE A 274 17.12 3.63 -11.14
C ILE A 274 18.13 3.01 -12.11
N GLY A 275 18.11 1.68 -12.23
CA GLY A 275 19.04 0.99 -13.08
C GLY A 275 18.81 -0.50 -13.23
N LYS A 276 19.69 -1.15 -13.98
CA LYS A 276 19.67 -2.61 -14.15
C LYS A 276 20.45 -3.31 -13.04
N ILE A 277 20.21 -4.60 -12.86
CA ILE A 277 21.03 -5.46 -12.00
C ILE A 277 22.49 -5.40 -12.48
N ALA A 278 23.43 -5.16 -11.55
CA ALA A 278 24.85 -5.14 -11.89
C ALA A 278 25.33 -6.54 -12.29
N GLY A 279 26.01 -6.64 -13.44
CA GLY A 279 26.50 -7.92 -13.97
C GLY A 279 27.43 -8.65 -13.00
N ASP A 280 28.24 -7.93 -12.22
CA ASP A 280 29.13 -8.51 -11.21
C ASP A 280 28.34 -9.22 -10.07
N GLN A 281 27.17 -8.73 -9.71
CA GLN A 281 26.30 -9.38 -8.72
C GLN A 281 25.74 -10.70 -9.26
N LEU A 282 25.27 -10.72 -10.53
CA LEU A 282 24.81 -11.92 -11.19
C LEU A 282 25.93 -12.96 -11.29
N ILE A 283 27.10 -12.56 -11.84
CA ILE A 283 28.26 -13.46 -11.98
C ILE A 283 28.65 -14.05 -10.63
N LYS A 284 28.67 -13.26 -9.56
CA LYS A 284 29.01 -13.72 -8.21
C LYS A 284 28.06 -14.81 -7.72
N LEU A 285 26.75 -14.64 -7.91
CA LEU A 285 25.76 -15.66 -7.52
C LEU A 285 25.86 -16.91 -8.41
N MET A 286 26.09 -16.75 -9.71
CA MET A 286 26.31 -17.87 -10.63
C MET A 286 27.57 -18.69 -10.29
N THR A 287 28.63 -18.05 -9.78
CA THR A 287 29.82 -18.79 -9.30
C THR A 287 29.53 -19.64 -8.05
N LEU A 288 28.44 -19.36 -7.34
CA LEU A 288 27.97 -20.16 -6.22
C LEU A 288 27.03 -21.30 -6.66
N GLY A 289 26.83 -21.49 -7.97
CA GLY A 289 26.09 -22.59 -8.56
C GLY A 289 24.65 -22.28 -8.94
N LEU A 290 24.21 -21.01 -8.88
CA LEU A 290 22.90 -20.60 -9.35
C LEU A 290 22.90 -20.44 -10.87
N THR A 291 21.78 -20.72 -11.51
CA THR A 291 21.50 -20.28 -12.87
C THR A 291 21.33 -18.76 -12.90
N GLU A 292 21.42 -18.14 -14.07
CA GLU A 292 21.20 -16.70 -14.22
C GLU A 292 19.81 -16.28 -13.71
N ALA A 293 18.76 -17.03 -14.06
CA ALA A 293 17.40 -16.77 -13.60
C ALA A 293 17.22 -16.90 -12.07
N GLU A 294 17.85 -17.89 -11.44
CA GLU A 294 17.85 -18.02 -9.98
C GLU A 294 18.63 -16.90 -9.30
N ALA A 295 19.73 -16.43 -9.91
CA ALA A 295 20.50 -15.32 -9.40
C ALA A 295 19.72 -14.00 -9.48
N GLU A 296 19.03 -13.74 -10.60
CA GLU A 296 18.11 -12.62 -10.76
C GLU A 296 17.02 -12.64 -9.70
N GLU A 297 16.34 -13.77 -9.53
CA GLU A 297 15.28 -13.94 -8.55
C GLU A 297 15.77 -13.66 -7.12
N GLN A 298 16.93 -14.16 -6.75
CA GLN A 298 17.52 -13.90 -5.44
C GLN A 298 17.83 -12.42 -5.20
N ILE A 299 18.33 -11.71 -6.22
CA ILE A 299 18.61 -10.28 -6.14
C ILE A 299 17.29 -9.50 -5.98
N ILE A 300 16.27 -9.81 -6.81
CA ILE A 300 14.96 -9.17 -6.75
C ILE A 300 14.31 -9.38 -5.38
N ASN A 301 14.30 -10.62 -4.90
CA ASN A 301 13.74 -10.96 -3.58
C ASN A 301 14.48 -10.25 -2.43
N GLY A 302 15.81 -10.10 -2.55
CA GLY A 302 16.61 -9.34 -1.59
C GLY A 302 16.34 -7.84 -1.63
N PHE A 303 16.14 -7.28 -2.81
CA PHE A 303 15.87 -5.86 -3.04
C PHE A 303 14.48 -5.44 -2.55
N LEU A 304 13.47 -6.29 -2.75
CA LEU A 304 12.09 -6.04 -2.32
C LEU A 304 11.81 -6.40 -0.83
N LYS A 305 12.79 -6.89 -0.08
CA LYS A 305 12.66 -7.09 1.38
C LYS A 305 12.74 -5.76 2.12
#